data_c72c16e1daf317e7d7be2860d98db695
#
_entry.id   c72c16e1daf317e7d7be2860d98db695
#
_cell.length_a   1.000
_cell.length_b   1.000
_cell.length_c   1.000
_cell.angle_alpha   90.00
_cell.angle_beta   90.00
_cell.angle_gamma   90.00
#
_symmetry.space_group_name_H-M   'P 1'
#
loop_
_entity.id
_entity.type
_entity.pdbx_description
1 polymer ?
#
loop_
_entity_poly.entity_id
_entity_poly.type
_entity_poly.pdbx_seq_one_letter_code
_entity_poly.pdbx_strand_id
1 'polypeptide(L)'
;MRHNGGMLMPYAPSAEPLTRLADGTVKQISPFTGTEVWTVPGRANRPISHPVAEVRPLEEADRTRSCAFCSARYLDTPPEKARVVRRADGGFERLDALTASALFDTVAEFRRVPNLFEILSFDYWHINHGYEIPDAARERMEAYLAEPAGVEHVERVARTKLAAAGADPDSWDSMDERTRHTFLAAFFAGGHDVIIGRRHFTDDAVDTSALAASGTLSVAEHRAYTRLAIHAMQSLYEANRWVRYVAVFQNWLRPAGASFDHLHKQLVGIDERGVTSQLELQKVRV
;
A
#
# COMPACT_ATOMS: atom_id res chain seq x y z
N MET A 1 32.69 -54.09 2.98
CA MET A 1 32.36 -52.68 3.19
C MET A 1 30.86 -52.55 3.29
N ARG A 2 30.33 -52.28 4.48
CA ARG A 2 28.88 -52.12 4.72
C ARG A 2 28.56 -50.64 4.57
N HIS A 3 27.77 -50.27 3.55
CA HIS A 3 27.20 -48.95 3.46
C HIS A 3 26.14 -48.78 4.55
N ASN A 4 26.45 -47.98 5.56
CA ASN A 4 25.47 -47.47 6.49
C ASN A 4 24.56 -46.46 5.72
N GLY A 5 23.39 -46.91 5.30
CA GLY A 5 22.31 -46.05 4.87
C GLY A 5 21.81 -45.26 6.07
N GLY A 6 22.36 -44.08 6.29
CA GLY A 6 21.81 -43.11 7.23
C GLY A 6 20.40 -42.74 6.80
N MET A 7 19.40 -43.24 7.53
CA MET A 7 18.03 -42.82 7.39
C MET A 7 18.00 -41.34 7.71
N LEU A 8 17.77 -40.50 6.68
CA LEU A 8 17.47 -39.10 6.88
C LEU A 8 16.23 -39.03 7.78
N MET A 9 16.46 -38.69 9.04
CA MET A 9 15.34 -38.42 9.94
C MET A 9 14.49 -37.34 9.31
N PRO A 10 13.16 -37.52 9.19
CA PRO A 10 12.30 -36.47 8.69
C PRO A 10 12.50 -35.23 9.58
N TYR A 11 12.70 -34.08 8.96
CA TYR A 11 12.81 -32.80 9.64
C TYR A 11 11.54 -32.60 10.47
N ALA A 12 11.62 -32.87 11.74
CA ALA A 12 10.55 -32.53 12.66
C ALA A 12 10.72 -31.04 13.01
N PRO A 13 9.79 -30.18 12.72
CA PRO A 13 9.78 -28.81 13.22
C PRO A 13 9.48 -28.86 14.72
N SER A 14 10.48 -29.17 15.53
CA SER A 14 10.37 -29.25 17.00
C SER A 14 10.60 -27.91 17.68
N ALA A 15 10.78 -26.83 16.93
CA ALA A 15 10.96 -25.51 17.51
C ALA A 15 9.63 -24.79 17.60
N GLU A 16 9.24 -24.41 18.80
CA GLU A 16 8.14 -23.46 19.00
C GLU A 16 8.41 -22.22 18.14
N PRO A 17 7.37 -21.67 17.46
CA PRO A 17 7.53 -20.50 16.57
C PRO A 17 8.08 -19.27 17.31
N LEU A 18 7.93 -19.22 18.63
CA LEU A 18 8.45 -18.16 19.48
C LEU A 18 9.03 -18.76 20.76
N THR A 19 10.31 -18.56 21.01
CA THR A 19 11.00 -19.00 22.22
C THR A 19 11.71 -17.80 22.86
N ARG A 20 11.55 -17.62 24.18
CA ARG A 20 12.32 -16.65 24.95
C ARG A 20 13.42 -17.37 25.72
N LEU A 21 14.66 -16.95 25.50
CA LEU A 21 15.84 -17.51 26.17
C LEU A 21 16.08 -16.83 27.54
N ALA A 22 16.94 -17.44 28.36
CA ALA A 22 17.21 -16.99 29.73
C ALA A 22 17.79 -15.55 29.82
N ASP A 23 18.54 -15.13 28.81
CA ASP A 23 19.10 -13.77 28.68
C ASP A 23 18.08 -12.74 28.17
N GLY A 24 16.83 -13.16 27.92
CA GLY A 24 15.77 -12.32 27.36
C GLY A 24 15.76 -12.28 25.83
N THR A 25 16.68 -12.94 25.15
CA THR A 25 16.67 -13.07 23.69
C THR A 25 15.39 -13.78 23.25
N VAL A 26 14.72 -13.21 22.25
CA VAL A 26 13.55 -13.84 21.62
C VAL A 26 13.96 -14.43 20.28
N LYS A 27 13.79 -15.73 20.14
CA LYS A 27 13.97 -16.47 18.90
C LYS A 27 12.59 -16.69 18.26
N GLN A 28 12.44 -16.28 17.01
CA GLN A 28 11.22 -16.46 16.21
C GLN A 28 11.56 -17.29 14.98
N ILE A 29 10.75 -18.28 14.68
CA ILE A 29 10.88 -19.11 13.49
C ILE A 29 9.57 -19.06 12.72
N SER A 30 9.62 -18.64 11.46
CA SER A 30 8.46 -18.74 10.59
C SER A 30 8.15 -20.22 10.31
N PRO A 31 6.96 -20.73 10.67
CA PRO A 31 6.60 -22.13 10.40
C PRO A 31 6.43 -22.40 8.90
N PHE A 32 6.25 -21.38 8.09
CA PHE A 32 6.07 -21.49 6.64
C PHE A 32 7.40 -21.46 5.89
N THR A 33 8.24 -20.47 6.15
CA THR A 33 9.48 -20.23 5.40
C THR A 33 10.70 -20.88 6.06
N GLY A 34 10.65 -21.15 7.38
CA GLY A 34 11.80 -21.55 8.16
C GLY A 34 12.77 -20.40 8.48
N THR A 35 12.40 -19.16 8.15
CA THR A 35 13.22 -17.98 8.47
C THR A 35 13.35 -17.82 9.98
N GLU A 36 14.57 -17.69 10.46
CA GLU A 36 14.85 -17.45 11.87
C GLU A 36 15.20 -15.98 12.12
N VAL A 37 14.61 -15.40 13.17
CA VAL A 37 14.90 -14.04 13.64
C VAL A 37 15.25 -14.08 15.11
N TRP A 38 16.37 -13.48 15.48
CA TRP A 38 16.86 -13.41 16.85
C TRP A 38 16.83 -11.95 17.30
N THR A 39 15.96 -11.63 18.25
CA THR A 39 15.86 -10.29 18.86
C THR A 39 16.62 -10.33 20.18
N VAL A 40 17.80 -9.72 20.19
CA VAL A 40 18.71 -9.71 21.34
C VAL A 40 18.54 -8.44 22.15
N PRO A 41 18.36 -8.50 23.49
CA PRO A 41 18.27 -7.32 24.36
C PRO A 41 19.47 -6.38 24.17
N GLY A 42 19.23 -5.08 24.22
CA GLY A 42 20.25 -4.03 24.12
C GLY A 42 20.72 -3.69 22.70
N ARG A 43 20.44 -4.51 21.68
CA ARG A 43 20.85 -4.21 20.30
C ARG A 43 20.07 -3.07 19.63
N ALA A 44 18.90 -2.70 20.18
CA ALA A 44 18.13 -1.55 19.69
C ALA A 44 18.93 -0.22 19.81
N ASN A 45 19.82 -0.15 20.78
CA ASN A 45 20.62 1.07 21.06
C ASN A 45 21.98 1.06 20.36
N ARG A 46 22.23 0.16 19.41
CA ARG A 46 23.48 0.18 18.65
C ARG A 46 23.61 1.51 17.88
N PRO A 47 24.80 2.11 17.80
CA PRO A 47 25.01 3.31 17.01
C PRO A 47 24.66 3.04 15.53
N ILE A 48 23.74 3.85 14.99
CA ILE A 48 23.42 3.86 13.58
C ILE A 48 23.86 5.22 13.05
N SER A 49 24.92 5.24 12.25
CA SER A 49 25.39 6.47 11.60
C SER A 49 24.60 6.65 10.31
N HIS A 50 23.57 7.48 10.34
CA HIS A 50 22.89 7.99 9.16
C HIS A 50 23.12 9.50 9.06
N PRO A 51 23.22 10.09 7.85
CA PRO A 51 23.15 11.53 7.74
C PRO A 51 21.83 12.00 8.34
N VAL A 52 21.93 12.82 9.38
CA VAL A 52 20.76 13.43 10.03
C VAL A 52 20.20 14.44 9.04
N ALA A 53 18.95 14.28 8.62
CA ALA A 53 18.25 15.31 7.89
C ALA A 53 18.18 16.58 8.77
N GLU A 54 18.27 17.75 8.17
CA GLU A 54 18.14 19.01 8.90
C GLU A 54 16.77 19.06 9.58
N VAL A 55 16.79 19.07 10.92
CA VAL A 55 15.57 19.12 11.72
C VAL A 55 15.18 20.60 11.88
N ARG A 56 13.94 20.92 11.52
CA ARG A 56 13.38 22.26 11.69
C ARG A 56 12.02 22.18 12.39
N PRO A 57 11.58 23.25 13.08
CA PRO A 57 10.22 23.33 13.60
C PRO A 57 9.18 23.11 12.51
N LEU A 58 8.07 22.44 12.86
CA LEU A 58 6.94 22.24 11.96
C LEU A 58 6.10 23.51 11.85
N GLU A 59 5.79 23.87 10.62
CA GLU A 59 4.75 24.84 10.29
C GLU A 59 3.40 24.12 10.12
N GLU A 60 2.29 24.85 10.23
CA GLU A 60 0.95 24.28 10.04
C GLU A 60 0.77 23.64 8.66
N ALA A 61 1.35 24.26 7.63
CA ALA A 61 1.33 23.72 6.27
C ALA A 61 2.05 22.36 6.14
N ASP A 62 3.07 22.11 6.94
CA ASP A 62 3.79 20.82 6.91
C ASP A 62 2.88 19.64 7.28
N ARG A 63 1.95 19.83 8.20
CA ARG A 63 1.04 18.78 8.66
C ARG A 63 0.08 18.30 7.58
N THR A 64 -0.25 19.18 6.64
CA THR A 64 -1.31 18.94 5.65
C THR A 64 -0.87 18.98 4.20
N ARG A 65 0.33 19.53 3.89
CA ARG A 65 0.77 19.84 2.51
C ARG A 65 2.17 19.37 2.14
N SER A 66 2.91 18.70 3.02
CA SER A 66 4.31 18.31 2.77
C SER A 66 4.50 17.41 1.54
N CYS A 67 3.55 16.57 1.21
CA CYS A 67 3.63 15.72 0.01
C CYS A 67 2.24 15.44 -0.59
N ALA A 68 2.20 14.80 -1.76
CA ALA A 68 0.94 14.46 -2.45
C ALA A 68 -0.01 13.57 -1.62
N PHE A 69 0.49 12.89 -0.58
CA PHE A 69 -0.33 12.04 0.29
C PHE A 69 -1.01 12.79 1.44
N CYS A 70 -0.61 14.03 1.70
CA CYS A 70 -1.17 14.84 2.78
C CYS A 70 -2.63 15.24 2.53
N SER A 71 -3.38 15.51 3.62
CA SER A 71 -4.83 15.68 3.60
C SER A 71 -5.33 16.84 2.74
N ALA A 72 -4.62 17.97 2.70
CA ALA A 72 -4.99 19.09 1.85
C ALA A 72 -4.67 18.89 0.36
N ARG A 73 -4.09 17.72 0.00
CA ARG A 73 -3.65 17.37 -1.36
C ARG A 73 -4.32 16.07 -1.86
N TYR A 74 -5.49 15.74 -1.37
CA TYR A 74 -6.23 14.53 -1.78
C TYR A 74 -6.41 14.43 -3.29
N LEU A 75 -6.60 15.55 -3.98
CA LEU A 75 -6.78 15.61 -5.43
C LEU A 75 -5.47 15.49 -6.23
N ASP A 76 -4.32 15.32 -5.58
CA ASP A 76 -3.06 15.04 -6.26
C ASP A 76 -2.78 13.53 -6.42
N THR A 77 -3.67 12.68 -5.88
CA THR A 77 -3.65 11.23 -6.04
C THR A 77 -4.85 10.78 -6.88
N PRO A 78 -4.82 9.62 -7.56
CA PRO A 78 -5.99 9.12 -8.27
C PRO A 78 -7.23 8.99 -7.36
N PRO A 79 -8.45 8.88 -7.94
CA PRO A 79 -9.70 8.73 -7.18
C PRO A 79 -9.66 7.62 -6.14
N GLU A 80 -10.09 7.93 -4.93
CA GLU A 80 -10.09 6.96 -3.84
C GLU A 80 -10.99 5.76 -4.13
N LYS A 81 -10.48 4.55 -3.90
CA LYS A 81 -11.29 3.34 -3.92
C LYS A 81 -12.04 3.13 -2.60
N ALA A 82 -11.43 3.50 -1.49
CA ALA A 82 -11.98 3.40 -0.14
C ALA A 82 -11.21 4.29 0.84
N ARG A 83 -11.84 4.64 1.94
CA ARG A 83 -11.19 5.25 3.11
C ARG A 83 -11.70 4.65 4.41
N VAL A 84 -10.92 4.79 5.45
CA VAL A 84 -11.32 4.53 6.82
C VAL A 84 -11.39 5.86 7.55
N VAL A 85 -12.51 6.13 8.20
CA VAL A 85 -12.74 7.32 9.03
C VAL A 85 -12.89 6.93 10.48
N ARG A 86 -12.58 7.86 11.39
CA ARG A 86 -12.82 7.69 12.83
C ARG A 86 -14.24 8.13 13.15
N ARG A 87 -14.98 7.26 13.83
CA ARG A 87 -16.33 7.57 14.35
C ARG A 87 -16.26 8.34 15.67
N ALA A 88 -17.37 8.96 16.03
CA ALA A 88 -17.50 9.71 17.29
C ALA A 88 -17.30 8.80 18.55
N ASP A 89 -17.61 7.52 18.46
CA ASP A 89 -17.40 6.53 19.52
C ASP A 89 -15.93 6.04 19.64
N GLY A 90 -15.02 6.59 18.82
CA GLY A 90 -13.61 6.21 18.74
C GLY A 90 -13.34 4.96 17.88
N GLY A 91 -14.39 4.32 17.35
CA GLY A 91 -14.28 3.22 16.39
C GLY A 91 -13.87 3.69 15.01
N PHE A 92 -13.74 2.74 14.09
CA PHE A 92 -13.40 3.00 12.69
C PHE A 92 -14.51 2.48 11.78
N GLU A 93 -14.77 3.24 10.72
CA GLU A 93 -15.73 2.90 9.68
C GLU A 93 -15.05 3.01 8.31
N ARG A 94 -15.39 2.11 7.39
CA ARG A 94 -14.95 2.17 6.01
C ARG A 94 -16.03 2.80 5.14
N LEU A 95 -15.62 3.76 4.35
CA LEU A 95 -16.42 4.38 3.29
C LEU A 95 -15.80 3.99 1.95
N ASP A 96 -16.63 3.53 1.02
CA ASP A 96 -16.20 3.10 -0.31
C ASP A 96 -16.72 4.08 -1.38
N ALA A 97 -15.94 4.24 -2.45
CA ALA A 97 -16.36 4.91 -3.69
C ALA A 97 -16.91 6.34 -3.51
N LEU A 98 -16.28 7.14 -2.65
CA LEU A 98 -16.65 8.55 -2.50
C LEU A 98 -16.42 9.30 -3.81
N THR A 99 -17.31 10.22 -4.11
CA THR A 99 -17.17 11.16 -5.24
C THR A 99 -16.17 12.28 -4.91
N ALA A 100 -15.72 13.03 -5.92
CA ALA A 100 -14.74 14.10 -5.72
C ALA A 100 -15.24 15.19 -4.76
N SER A 101 -16.50 15.54 -4.85
CA SER A 101 -17.14 16.54 -3.98
C SER A 101 -17.19 16.10 -2.51
N ALA A 102 -17.33 14.80 -2.24
CA ALA A 102 -17.43 14.25 -0.89
C ALA A 102 -16.07 13.98 -0.21
N LEU A 103 -14.95 14.10 -0.92
CA LEU A 103 -13.62 13.74 -0.38
C LEU A 103 -13.22 14.58 0.85
N PHE A 104 -13.68 15.82 0.96
CA PHE A 104 -13.33 16.73 2.04
C PHE A 104 -14.39 16.81 3.15
N ASP A 105 -15.52 16.09 3.02
CA ASP A 105 -16.55 16.04 4.06
C ASP A 105 -16.11 15.25 5.29
N THR A 106 -15.13 14.37 5.12
CA THR A 106 -14.58 13.55 6.19
C THR A 106 -13.05 13.54 6.18
N VAL A 107 -12.44 13.41 7.34
CA VAL A 107 -11.00 13.19 7.50
C VAL A 107 -10.72 11.70 7.42
N ALA A 108 -9.99 11.27 6.40
CA ALA A 108 -9.58 9.89 6.28
C ALA A 108 -8.45 9.56 7.26
N GLU A 109 -8.62 8.54 8.10
CA GLU A 109 -7.53 7.99 8.90
C GLU A 109 -6.59 7.13 8.03
N PHE A 110 -7.18 6.42 7.06
CA PHE A 110 -6.44 5.69 6.02
C PHE A 110 -7.20 5.80 4.70
N ARG A 111 -6.46 5.97 3.60
CA ARG A 111 -6.99 6.07 2.24
C ARG A 111 -6.45 4.94 1.38
N ARG A 112 -7.29 4.32 0.56
CA ARG A 112 -6.89 3.42 -0.51
C ARG A 112 -7.04 4.13 -1.85
N VAL A 113 -5.94 4.36 -2.54
CA VAL A 113 -5.91 4.99 -3.87
C VAL A 113 -5.16 4.09 -4.85
N PRO A 114 -5.45 4.14 -6.16
CA PRO A 114 -4.58 3.51 -7.17
C PRO A 114 -3.20 4.13 -7.13
N ASN A 115 -2.17 3.33 -7.39
CA ASN A 115 -0.84 3.88 -7.60
C ASN A 115 -0.78 4.55 -8.98
N LEU A 116 -0.34 5.80 -9.01
CA LEU A 116 -0.21 6.54 -10.27
C LEU A 116 0.83 5.89 -11.22
N PHE A 117 1.83 5.23 -10.64
CA PHE A 117 2.92 4.52 -11.33
C PHE A 117 2.84 3.03 -11.05
N GLU A 118 1.94 2.35 -11.74
CA GLU A 118 1.69 0.92 -11.54
C GLU A 118 2.91 0.08 -11.95
N ILE A 119 3.23 -0.95 -11.16
CA ILE A 119 4.25 -1.96 -11.51
C ILE A 119 3.75 -2.85 -12.65
N LEU A 120 2.54 -3.40 -12.52
CA LEU A 120 1.81 -4.05 -13.59
C LEU A 120 0.61 -3.15 -13.93
N SER A 121 0.69 -2.45 -15.06
CA SER A 121 -0.30 -1.46 -15.46
C SER A 121 -1.63 -2.11 -15.89
N PHE A 122 -2.69 -1.30 -16.00
CA PHE A 122 -3.94 -1.74 -16.62
C PHE A 122 -3.69 -2.30 -18.03
N ASP A 123 -2.83 -1.63 -18.83
CA ASP A 123 -2.47 -2.09 -20.17
C ASP A 123 -1.77 -3.44 -20.17
N TYR A 124 -0.91 -3.70 -19.16
CA TYR A 124 -0.30 -5.02 -19.02
C TYR A 124 -1.37 -6.12 -18.92
N TRP A 125 -2.36 -5.92 -18.07
CA TRP A 125 -3.45 -6.89 -17.85
C TRP A 125 -4.36 -7.00 -19.09
N HIS A 126 -4.65 -5.86 -19.73
CA HIS A 126 -5.48 -5.83 -20.93
C HIS A 126 -4.82 -6.55 -22.10
N ILE A 127 -3.57 -6.22 -22.42
CA ILE A 127 -2.85 -6.75 -23.59
C ILE A 127 -2.49 -8.22 -23.40
N ASN A 128 -2.02 -8.62 -22.21
CA ASN A 128 -1.52 -9.99 -22.02
C ASN A 128 -2.62 -10.98 -21.61
N HIS A 129 -3.71 -10.53 -21.01
CA HIS A 129 -4.74 -11.39 -20.44
C HIS A 129 -6.17 -11.10 -20.93
N GLY A 130 -6.36 -10.06 -21.74
CA GLY A 130 -7.69 -9.62 -22.15
C GLY A 130 -8.52 -9.11 -20.97
N TYR A 131 -7.86 -8.52 -19.95
CA TYR A 131 -8.56 -7.93 -18.82
C TYR A 131 -9.31 -6.68 -19.25
N GLU A 132 -10.59 -6.65 -18.94
CA GLU A 132 -11.46 -5.50 -19.16
C GLU A 132 -11.84 -4.86 -17.82
N ILE A 133 -12.28 -3.61 -17.87
CA ILE A 133 -12.75 -2.91 -16.68
C ILE A 133 -13.99 -3.64 -16.11
N PRO A 134 -13.96 -4.13 -14.85
CA PRO A 134 -15.13 -4.79 -14.23
C PRO A 134 -16.31 -3.82 -14.13
N ASP A 135 -17.54 -4.35 -14.19
CA ASP A 135 -18.76 -3.54 -14.17
C ASP A 135 -18.82 -2.61 -12.94
N ALA A 136 -18.51 -3.10 -11.75
CA ALA A 136 -18.48 -2.27 -10.54
C ALA A 136 -17.44 -1.13 -10.60
N ALA A 137 -16.31 -1.34 -11.28
CA ALA A 137 -15.31 -0.29 -11.47
C ALA A 137 -15.75 0.72 -12.54
N ARG A 138 -16.46 0.24 -13.57
CA ARG A 138 -17.06 1.07 -14.62
C ARG A 138 -18.16 1.97 -14.05
N GLU A 139 -19.10 1.40 -13.32
CA GLU A 139 -20.17 2.14 -12.64
C GLU A 139 -19.60 3.23 -11.71
N ARG A 140 -18.55 2.89 -10.96
CA ARG A 140 -17.87 3.88 -10.11
C ARG A 140 -17.20 4.98 -10.93
N MET A 141 -16.55 4.64 -12.04
CA MET A 141 -15.93 5.61 -12.96
C MET A 141 -16.98 6.55 -13.52
N GLU A 142 -18.09 6.02 -14.02
CA GLU A 142 -19.20 6.79 -14.59
C GLU A 142 -19.82 7.73 -13.54
N ALA A 143 -20.10 7.23 -12.33
CA ALA A 143 -20.61 8.04 -11.25
C ALA A 143 -19.64 9.15 -10.82
N TYR A 144 -18.35 8.86 -10.79
CA TYR A 144 -17.31 9.84 -10.45
C TYR A 144 -17.18 10.94 -11.50
N LEU A 145 -17.23 10.58 -12.77
CA LEU A 145 -17.12 11.49 -13.91
C LEU A 145 -18.45 12.23 -14.24
N ALA A 146 -19.57 11.81 -13.65
CA ALA A 146 -20.82 12.57 -13.75
C ALA A 146 -20.77 13.92 -12.99
N GLU A 147 -19.84 14.07 -12.05
CA GLU A 147 -19.61 15.33 -11.33
C GLU A 147 -18.51 16.15 -12.03
N PRO A 148 -18.71 17.46 -12.26
CA PRO A 148 -17.66 18.35 -12.81
C PRO A 148 -16.37 18.31 -11.98
N ALA A 149 -16.47 18.24 -10.65
CA ALA A 149 -15.32 18.10 -9.75
C ALA A 149 -14.56 16.78 -9.96
N GLY A 150 -15.24 15.70 -10.31
CA GLY A 150 -14.65 14.41 -10.67
C GLY A 150 -13.85 14.49 -11.95
N VAL A 151 -14.39 15.13 -12.98
CA VAL A 151 -13.70 15.36 -14.26
C VAL A 151 -12.43 16.18 -14.04
N GLU A 152 -12.54 17.34 -13.35
CA GLU A 152 -11.39 18.20 -13.05
C GLU A 152 -10.29 17.44 -12.28
N HIS A 153 -10.71 16.63 -11.30
CA HIS A 153 -9.76 15.82 -10.52
C HIS A 153 -9.00 14.83 -11.39
N VAL A 154 -9.69 14.02 -12.19
CA VAL A 154 -9.04 13.00 -13.04
C VAL A 154 -8.14 13.61 -14.09
N GLU A 155 -8.54 14.74 -14.69
CA GLU A 155 -7.70 15.47 -15.64
C GLU A 155 -6.42 16.00 -15.01
N ARG A 156 -6.50 16.57 -13.81
CA ARG A 156 -5.32 16.99 -13.04
C ARG A 156 -4.34 15.84 -12.82
N VAL A 157 -4.85 14.68 -12.39
CA VAL A 157 -4.01 13.50 -12.13
C VAL A 157 -3.44 12.93 -13.43
N ALA A 158 -4.22 12.94 -14.51
CA ALA A 158 -3.76 12.50 -15.83
C ALA A 158 -2.60 13.37 -16.34
N ARG A 159 -2.72 14.70 -16.28
CA ARG A 159 -1.65 15.64 -16.63
C ARG A 159 -0.41 15.46 -15.77
N THR A 160 -0.59 15.20 -14.47
CA THR A 160 0.52 14.89 -13.55
C THR A 160 1.25 13.62 -13.98
N LYS A 161 0.53 12.56 -14.38
CA LYS A 161 1.10 11.31 -14.87
C LYS A 161 1.87 11.51 -16.17
N LEU A 162 1.32 12.29 -17.11
CA LEU A 162 1.98 12.65 -18.37
C LEU A 162 3.27 13.41 -18.12
N ALA A 163 3.25 14.46 -17.31
CA ALA A 163 4.43 15.24 -16.95
C ALA A 163 5.52 14.36 -16.33
N ALA A 164 5.16 13.47 -15.41
CA ALA A 164 6.11 12.56 -14.78
C ALA A 164 6.70 11.51 -15.74
N ALA A 165 5.98 11.17 -16.82
CA ALA A 165 6.47 10.33 -17.91
C ALA A 165 7.32 11.11 -18.93
N GLY A 166 7.54 12.42 -18.74
CA GLY A 166 8.27 13.28 -19.67
C GLY A 166 7.46 13.71 -20.90
N ALA A 167 6.14 13.47 -20.90
CA ALA A 167 5.24 13.93 -21.95
C ALA A 167 4.68 15.33 -21.62
N ASP A 168 4.20 16.02 -22.66
CA ASP A 168 3.51 17.28 -22.48
C ASP A 168 2.17 17.06 -21.77
N PRO A 169 1.91 17.67 -20.59
CA PRO A 169 0.64 17.57 -19.89
C PRO A 169 -0.57 17.98 -20.73
N ASP A 170 -0.39 18.94 -21.66
CA ASP A 170 -1.44 19.45 -22.51
C ASP A 170 -1.79 18.50 -23.67
N SER A 171 -0.99 17.45 -23.87
CA SER A 171 -1.34 16.36 -24.80
C SER A 171 -2.64 15.65 -24.40
N TRP A 172 -3.06 15.75 -23.13
CA TRP A 172 -4.35 15.27 -22.65
C TRP A 172 -5.52 15.82 -23.48
N ASP A 173 -5.51 17.11 -23.83
CA ASP A 173 -6.59 17.75 -24.57
C ASP A 173 -6.74 17.23 -25.99
N SER A 174 -5.64 16.78 -26.60
CA SER A 174 -5.59 16.24 -27.96
C SER A 174 -5.74 14.72 -28.03
N MET A 175 -5.82 14.01 -26.88
CA MET A 175 -6.04 12.56 -26.86
C MET A 175 -7.41 12.19 -27.43
N ASP A 176 -7.45 11.13 -28.23
CA ASP A 176 -8.72 10.53 -28.65
C ASP A 176 -9.45 9.87 -27.47
N GLU A 177 -10.74 9.70 -27.61
CA GLU A 177 -11.64 9.18 -26.57
C GLU A 177 -11.20 7.77 -26.07
N ARG A 178 -10.77 6.91 -26.98
CA ARG A 178 -10.32 5.55 -26.63
C ARG A 178 -9.07 5.58 -25.73
N THR A 179 -8.10 6.39 -26.11
CA THR A 179 -6.86 6.56 -25.33
C THR A 179 -7.16 7.14 -23.96
N ARG A 180 -8.02 8.17 -23.87
CA ARG A 180 -8.48 8.71 -22.59
C ARG A 180 -9.18 7.66 -21.74
N HIS A 181 -10.10 6.89 -22.34
CA HIS A 181 -10.81 5.82 -21.62
C HIS A 181 -9.85 4.80 -21.01
N THR A 182 -8.88 4.33 -21.78
CA THR A 182 -7.85 3.39 -21.29
C THR A 182 -7.04 4.00 -20.14
N PHE A 183 -6.66 5.28 -20.27
CA PHE A 183 -5.93 6.01 -19.24
C PHE A 183 -6.73 6.13 -17.95
N LEU A 184 -8.03 6.41 -18.04
CA LEU A 184 -8.95 6.50 -16.91
C LEU A 184 -9.24 5.13 -16.30
N ALA A 185 -9.35 4.08 -17.12
CA ALA A 185 -9.56 2.71 -16.64
C ALA A 185 -8.49 2.30 -15.62
N ALA A 186 -7.24 2.72 -15.80
CA ALA A 186 -6.16 2.48 -14.85
C ALA A 186 -6.44 3.08 -13.47
N PHE A 187 -7.11 4.25 -13.38
CA PHE A 187 -7.46 4.89 -12.11
C PHE A 187 -8.59 4.17 -11.36
N PHE A 188 -9.44 3.43 -12.05
CA PHE A 188 -10.58 2.76 -11.43
C PHE A 188 -10.42 1.25 -11.33
N ALA A 189 -9.72 0.63 -12.28
CA ALA A 189 -9.56 -0.81 -12.40
C ALA A 189 -8.10 -1.29 -12.34
N GLY A 190 -7.12 -0.42 -12.09
CA GLY A 190 -5.72 -0.79 -11.94
C GLY A 190 -5.48 -1.79 -10.82
N GLY A 191 -4.46 -2.63 -10.99
CA GLY A 191 -4.07 -3.72 -10.10
C GLY A 191 -3.03 -3.36 -9.03
N HIS A 192 -2.66 -2.09 -8.92
CA HIS A 192 -1.67 -1.59 -7.97
C HIS A 192 -2.26 -0.46 -7.12
N ASP A 193 -2.42 -0.70 -5.83
CA ASP A 193 -2.99 0.25 -4.88
C ASP A 193 -1.98 0.71 -3.85
N VAL A 194 -2.23 1.90 -3.28
CA VAL A 194 -1.50 2.46 -2.14
C VAL A 194 -2.49 2.72 -1.00
N ILE A 195 -2.16 2.27 0.20
CA ILE A 195 -2.88 2.64 1.42
C ILE A 195 -2.06 3.65 2.19
N ILE A 196 -2.59 4.84 2.33
CA ILE A 196 -1.94 6.03 2.87
C ILE A 196 -2.49 6.30 4.26
N GLY A 197 -1.62 6.53 5.25
CA GLY A 197 -2.02 7.01 6.57
C GLY A 197 -2.40 8.49 6.56
N ARG A 198 -3.21 8.94 7.52
CA ARG A 198 -3.62 10.34 7.65
C ARG A 198 -2.44 11.28 7.84
N ARG A 199 -1.53 10.89 8.70
CA ARG A 199 -0.49 11.75 9.25
C ARG A 199 0.83 11.63 8.49
N HIS A 200 1.42 12.75 8.14
CA HIS A 200 2.82 12.81 7.72
C HIS A 200 3.74 12.80 8.95
N PHE A 201 3.40 13.61 9.95
CA PHE A 201 4.07 13.68 11.25
C PHE A 201 3.10 13.23 12.35
N THR A 202 3.61 12.83 13.52
CA THR A 202 2.74 12.50 14.67
C THR A 202 1.94 13.73 15.11
N ASP A 203 0.79 13.50 15.76
CA ASP A 203 -0.10 14.61 16.12
C ASP A 203 0.55 15.58 17.16
N ASP A 204 1.48 15.10 17.96
CA ASP A 204 2.27 15.83 18.95
C ASP A 204 3.63 16.32 18.44
N ALA A 205 3.94 16.12 17.16
CA ALA A 205 5.20 16.53 16.56
C ALA A 205 5.43 18.04 16.68
N VAL A 206 6.62 18.43 17.08
CA VAL A 206 7.05 19.83 17.16
C VAL A 206 8.03 20.19 16.05
N ASP A 207 8.66 19.20 15.44
CA ASP A 207 9.64 19.37 14.36
C ASP A 207 9.57 18.22 13.34
N THR A 208 10.37 18.34 12.27
CA THR A 208 10.37 17.42 11.13
C THR A 208 10.97 16.04 11.41
N SER A 209 11.51 15.77 12.61
CA SER A 209 12.04 14.46 12.96
C SER A 209 10.95 13.45 13.36
N ALA A 210 9.77 13.92 13.76
CA ALA A 210 8.70 13.11 14.30
C ALA A 210 7.72 12.59 13.20
N LEU A 211 8.25 11.85 12.21
CA LEU A 211 7.46 11.24 11.15
C LEU A 211 6.48 10.20 11.72
N ALA A 212 5.25 10.20 11.21
CA ALA A 212 4.29 9.13 11.50
C ALA A 212 4.73 7.82 10.85
N ALA A 213 4.79 6.76 11.61
CA ALA A 213 5.27 5.45 11.21
C ALA A 213 4.30 4.34 11.66
N SER A 214 4.47 3.11 11.20
CA SER A 214 3.68 1.97 11.71
C SER A 214 3.83 1.81 13.24
N GLY A 215 5.02 2.10 13.79
CA GLY A 215 5.27 2.03 15.23
C GLY A 215 4.63 3.15 16.06
N THR A 216 4.17 4.24 15.42
CA THR A 216 3.47 5.35 16.11
C THR A 216 1.95 5.21 16.07
N LEU A 217 1.44 4.20 15.36
CA LEU A 217 0.00 3.90 15.35
C LEU A 217 -0.42 3.24 16.67
N SER A 218 -1.57 3.64 17.20
CA SER A 218 -2.22 2.88 18.27
C SER A 218 -2.63 1.49 17.77
N VAL A 219 -2.88 0.55 18.69
CA VAL A 219 -3.34 -0.81 18.35
C VAL A 219 -4.62 -0.77 17.50
N ALA A 220 -5.54 0.14 17.79
CA ALA A 220 -6.79 0.29 17.06
C ALA A 220 -6.56 0.82 15.64
N GLU A 221 -5.70 1.81 15.45
CA GLU A 221 -5.29 2.33 14.15
C GLU A 221 -4.55 1.26 13.33
N HIS A 222 -3.61 0.54 13.95
CA HIS A 222 -2.88 -0.53 13.29
C HIS A 222 -3.80 -1.65 12.79
N ARG A 223 -4.79 -2.00 13.61
CA ARG A 223 -5.86 -2.95 13.24
C ARG A 223 -6.68 -2.44 12.04
N ALA A 224 -7.09 -1.17 12.04
CA ALA A 224 -7.85 -0.57 10.95
C ALA A 224 -7.02 -0.52 9.65
N TYR A 225 -5.75 -0.14 9.74
CA TYR A 225 -4.80 -0.11 8.63
C TYR A 225 -4.61 -1.49 7.99
N THR A 226 -4.43 -2.52 8.83
CA THR A 226 -4.28 -3.91 8.36
C THR A 226 -5.58 -4.45 7.76
N ARG A 227 -6.74 -4.17 8.35
CA ARG A 227 -8.05 -4.58 7.80
C ARG A 227 -8.31 -3.95 6.44
N LEU A 228 -7.97 -2.67 6.25
CA LEU A 228 -8.09 -2.03 4.93
C LEU A 228 -7.17 -2.70 3.91
N ALA A 229 -5.94 -3.09 4.29
CA ALA A 229 -5.02 -3.82 3.41
C ALA A 229 -5.57 -5.21 3.02
N ILE A 230 -6.12 -5.96 3.98
CA ILE A 230 -6.75 -7.26 3.70
C ILE A 230 -7.94 -7.09 2.75
N HIS A 231 -8.81 -6.11 3.00
CA HIS A 231 -9.94 -5.82 2.12
C HIS A 231 -9.46 -5.40 0.71
N ALA A 232 -8.44 -4.57 0.62
CA ALA A 232 -7.86 -4.18 -0.67
C ALA A 232 -7.30 -5.38 -1.42
N MET A 233 -6.59 -6.28 -0.73
CA MET A 233 -6.08 -7.53 -1.30
C MET A 233 -7.22 -8.41 -1.83
N GLN A 234 -8.27 -8.62 -1.05
CA GLN A 234 -9.45 -9.40 -1.47
C GLN A 234 -10.08 -8.82 -2.73
N SER A 235 -10.32 -7.50 -2.77
CA SER A 235 -10.93 -6.87 -3.93
C SER A 235 -10.04 -6.89 -5.18
N LEU A 236 -8.71 -6.95 -5.07
CA LEU A 236 -7.82 -7.16 -6.21
C LEU A 236 -7.96 -8.56 -6.81
N TYR A 237 -8.11 -9.60 -5.97
CA TYR A 237 -8.40 -10.95 -6.43
C TYR A 237 -9.79 -11.07 -7.07
N GLU A 238 -10.80 -10.41 -6.50
CA GLU A 238 -12.17 -10.42 -7.00
C GLU A 238 -12.30 -9.69 -8.34
N ALA A 239 -11.62 -8.54 -8.48
CA ALA A 239 -11.70 -7.71 -9.67
C ALA A 239 -10.98 -8.33 -10.88
N ASN A 240 -9.91 -9.09 -10.66
CA ASN A 240 -9.10 -9.63 -11.75
C ASN A 240 -8.75 -11.10 -11.52
N ARG A 241 -9.44 -11.98 -12.26
CA ARG A 241 -9.25 -13.45 -12.20
C ARG A 241 -7.82 -13.92 -12.53
N TRP A 242 -7.03 -13.10 -13.18
CA TRP A 242 -5.66 -13.42 -13.55
C TRP A 242 -4.65 -13.14 -12.43
N VAL A 243 -5.05 -12.38 -11.40
CA VAL A 243 -4.22 -12.17 -10.21
C VAL A 243 -4.05 -13.49 -9.46
N ARG A 244 -2.82 -13.97 -9.36
CA ARG A 244 -2.43 -15.20 -8.65
C ARG A 244 -1.83 -14.93 -7.28
N TYR A 245 -1.28 -13.74 -7.11
CA TYR A 245 -0.64 -13.30 -5.88
C TYR A 245 -0.83 -11.79 -5.71
N VAL A 246 -1.05 -11.33 -4.49
CA VAL A 246 -1.02 -9.91 -4.15
C VAL A 246 0.14 -9.68 -3.19
N ALA A 247 1.15 -8.98 -3.68
CA ALA A 247 2.25 -8.51 -2.84
C ALA A 247 1.77 -7.32 -2.01
N VAL A 248 1.88 -7.41 -0.68
CA VAL A 248 1.60 -6.31 0.25
C VAL A 248 2.89 -5.95 0.95
N PHE A 249 3.39 -4.74 0.72
CA PHE A 249 4.67 -4.31 1.28
C PHE A 249 4.66 -2.83 1.68
N GLN A 250 5.63 -2.46 2.48
CA GLN A 250 5.86 -1.09 2.91
C GLN A 250 7.35 -0.78 2.79
N ASN A 251 7.68 0.12 1.87
CA ASN A 251 9.00 0.72 1.81
C ASN A 251 9.02 1.88 2.81
N TRP A 252 9.87 1.81 3.82
CA TRP A 252 9.96 2.86 4.83
C TRP A 252 11.19 3.73 4.58
N LEU A 253 10.92 5.01 4.22
CA LEU A 253 11.91 6.03 3.92
C LEU A 253 12.75 5.73 2.65
N ARG A 254 13.51 6.70 2.20
CA ARG A 254 14.34 6.62 0.99
C ARG A 254 15.30 5.42 0.96
N PRO A 255 15.98 5.04 2.07
CA PRO A 255 16.88 3.88 2.05
C PRO A 255 16.19 2.55 1.71
N ALA A 256 14.89 2.44 1.93
CA ALA A 256 14.08 1.28 1.53
C ALA A 256 13.40 1.46 0.16
N GLY A 257 13.69 2.53 -0.58
CA GLY A 257 13.11 2.81 -1.89
C GLY A 257 11.76 3.53 -1.86
N ALA A 258 11.39 4.16 -0.73
CA ALA A 258 10.17 4.97 -0.67
C ALA A 258 10.33 6.27 -1.46
N SER A 259 9.31 6.64 -2.24
CA SER A 259 9.21 7.94 -2.91
C SER A 259 8.75 9.06 -1.97
N PHE A 260 8.07 8.71 -0.89
CA PHE A 260 7.52 9.63 0.11
C PHE A 260 7.82 9.11 1.51
N ASP A 261 8.17 10.01 2.41
CA ASP A 261 8.38 9.72 3.84
C ASP A 261 7.04 9.63 4.62
N HIS A 262 5.92 9.82 3.95
CA HIS A 262 4.57 9.65 4.48
C HIS A 262 4.21 8.16 4.63
N LEU A 263 3.65 7.77 5.77
CA LEU A 263 3.29 6.38 6.04
C LEU A 263 2.34 5.83 4.97
N HIS A 264 2.78 4.82 4.23
CA HIS A 264 1.96 4.13 3.24
C HIS A 264 2.36 2.67 3.07
N LYS A 265 1.42 1.84 2.59
CA LYS A 265 1.64 0.48 2.10
C LYS A 265 1.27 0.41 0.63
N GLN A 266 1.91 -0.50 -0.10
CA GLN A 266 1.58 -0.80 -1.49
C GLN A 266 1.01 -2.21 -1.59
N LEU A 267 0.09 -2.40 -2.53
CA LEU A 267 -0.50 -3.70 -2.87
C LEU A 267 -0.44 -3.86 -4.39
N VAL A 268 0.22 -4.90 -4.84
CA VAL A 268 0.37 -5.18 -6.28
C VAL A 268 -0.21 -6.54 -6.60
N GLY A 269 -1.21 -6.57 -7.49
CA GLY A 269 -1.67 -7.82 -8.11
C GLY A 269 -0.62 -8.32 -9.10
N ILE A 270 -0.31 -9.61 -9.04
CA ILE A 270 0.72 -10.28 -9.88
C ILE A 270 0.10 -11.57 -10.42
N ASP A 271 0.33 -11.90 -11.68
CA ASP A 271 -0.19 -13.09 -12.37
C ASP A 271 0.62 -14.37 -12.09
N GLU A 272 1.71 -14.26 -11.36
CA GLU A 272 2.55 -15.38 -10.97
C GLU A 272 2.69 -15.50 -9.46
N ARG A 273 2.97 -16.71 -8.99
CA ARG A 273 3.38 -16.98 -7.61
C ARG A 273 4.85 -17.33 -7.59
N GLY A 274 5.62 -16.61 -6.78
CA GLY A 274 7.00 -16.99 -6.50
C GLY A 274 7.10 -18.36 -5.85
N VAL A 275 8.25 -19.05 -6.02
CA VAL A 275 8.49 -20.39 -5.48
C VAL A 275 8.22 -20.46 -3.97
N THR A 276 8.64 -19.46 -3.21
CA THR A 276 8.42 -19.41 -1.76
C THR A 276 6.93 -19.46 -1.42
N SER A 277 6.10 -18.63 -2.07
CA SER A 277 4.65 -18.61 -1.86
C SER A 277 3.98 -19.91 -2.28
N GLN A 278 4.48 -20.59 -3.32
CA GLN A 278 3.99 -21.92 -3.70
C GLN A 278 4.28 -22.96 -2.62
N LEU A 279 5.49 -22.97 -2.06
CA LEU A 279 5.88 -23.87 -0.98
C LEU A 279 5.09 -23.61 0.32
N GLU A 280 4.83 -22.34 0.65
CA GLU A 280 3.97 -21.95 1.78
C GLU A 280 2.55 -22.50 1.62
N LEU A 281 1.97 -22.32 0.44
CA LEU A 281 0.63 -22.86 0.15
C LEU A 281 0.56 -24.39 0.24
N GLN A 282 1.60 -25.08 -0.17
CA GLN A 282 1.67 -26.54 -0.01
C GLN A 282 1.67 -26.94 1.47
N LYS A 283 2.44 -26.23 2.31
CA LYS A 283 2.49 -26.49 3.76
C LYS A 283 1.16 -26.21 4.48
N VAL A 284 0.38 -25.22 4.01
CA VAL A 284 -0.94 -24.91 4.59
C VAL A 284 -2.00 -25.95 4.23
N ARG A 285 -1.83 -26.67 3.10
CA ARG A 285 -2.80 -27.67 2.62
C ARG A 285 -2.64 -29.06 3.25
N VAL A 286 -1.59 -29.27 4.01
CA VAL A 286 -1.30 -30.51 4.77
C VAL A 286 -1.85 -30.39 6.18
#